data_d497de4abb269bd326f59c19d60f1650
#
_entry.id   d497de4abb269bd326f59c19d60f1650
#
_cell.length_a   1.000
_cell.length_b   1.000
_cell.length_c   1.000
_cell.angle_alpha   90.00
_cell.angle_beta   90.00
_cell.angle_gamma   90.00
#
_symmetry.space_group_name_H-M   'P 1'
#
loop_
_entity.id
_entity.type
_entity.pdbx_description
1 polymer ?
#
loop_
_entity_poly.entity_id
_entity_poly.type
_entity_poly.pdbx_seq_one_letter_code
_entity_poly.pdbx_strand_id
1 'polypeptide(L)'
;HRYSGLGGIPYNIPDEKKIDLARQLINCYGVGYAGHPRMEKLLEQNDIKAKDYLNGSQEAAAFANKEYVKLHMSTLRKVDVFSNILNRAINNTLKVNSKWTEIYGISIQGILNYCKDTWWIQILWTLVSMVIGAVIGELIGKII
;
A
#
# COMPACT_ATOMS: atom_id res chain seq x y z
N HIS A 1 -5.38 16.03 30.19
CA HIS A 1 -5.47 16.31 31.62
C HIS A 1 -5.87 15.09 32.51
N ARG A 2 -6.34 13.95 31.97
CA ARG A 2 -6.69 12.77 32.78
C ARG A 2 -5.52 11.85 33.14
N TYR A 3 -4.36 12.03 32.50
CA TYR A 3 -3.19 11.16 32.71
C TYR A 3 -2.14 11.75 33.66
N SER A 4 -2.33 12.99 34.11
CA SER A 4 -1.40 13.64 35.07
C SER A 4 -1.33 12.94 36.43
N GLY A 5 -2.31 12.09 36.79
CA GLY A 5 -2.30 11.29 38.01
C GLY A 5 -1.50 10.00 37.94
N LEU A 6 -1.03 9.56 36.77
CA LEU A 6 -0.30 8.32 36.58
C LEU A 6 1.23 8.49 36.60
N GLY A 7 1.74 9.69 36.91
CA GLY A 7 3.19 9.96 37.08
C GLY A 7 4.02 9.70 35.81
N GLY A 8 3.37 9.44 34.65
CA GLY A 8 4.05 9.23 33.38
C GLY A 8 4.48 10.54 32.74
N ILE A 9 5.74 10.66 32.37
CA ILE A 9 6.21 11.75 31.53
C ILE A 9 5.59 11.57 30.13
N PRO A 10 4.84 12.56 29.60
CA PRO A 10 4.27 12.43 28.27
C PRO A 10 5.43 12.30 27.26
N TYR A 11 5.54 11.14 26.62
CA TYR A 11 6.53 10.93 25.57
C TYR A 11 6.09 11.71 24.32
N ASN A 12 6.82 12.76 23.99
CA ASN A 12 6.58 13.51 22.76
C ASN A 12 7.28 12.81 21.59
N ILE A 13 6.49 12.21 20.72
CA ILE A 13 7.01 11.61 19.49
C ILE A 13 7.39 12.75 18.53
N PRO A 14 8.65 12.86 18.08
CA PRO A 14 9.05 13.84 17.07
C PRO A 14 8.21 13.71 15.80
N ASP A 15 7.88 14.82 15.16
CA ASP A 15 7.01 14.82 13.96
C ASP A 15 7.60 14.00 12.80
N GLU A 16 8.92 13.93 12.70
CA GLU A 16 9.65 13.11 11.74
C GLU A 16 9.38 11.60 11.87
N LYS A 17 8.97 11.16 13.07
CA LYS A 17 8.62 9.76 13.36
C LYS A 17 7.12 9.48 13.24
N LYS A 18 6.31 10.50 12.95
CA LYS A 18 4.88 10.36 12.74
C LYS A 18 4.59 10.11 11.26
N ILE A 19 4.01 8.98 10.96
CA ILE A 19 3.65 8.60 9.58
C ILE A 19 2.13 8.57 9.46
N ASP A 20 1.59 9.36 8.54
CA ASP A 20 0.20 9.26 8.11
C ASP A 20 0.10 8.18 7.04
N LEU A 21 -0.40 7.01 7.43
CA LEU A 21 -0.53 5.86 6.53
C LEU A 21 -1.42 6.17 5.32
N ALA A 22 -2.52 6.89 5.50
CA ALA A 22 -3.42 7.22 4.40
C ALA A 22 -2.74 8.10 3.35
N ARG A 23 -1.96 9.09 3.81
CA ARG A 23 -1.17 9.97 2.95
C ARG A 23 -0.08 9.21 2.21
N GLN A 24 0.60 8.28 2.89
CA GLN A 24 1.61 7.43 2.26
C GLN A 24 1.01 6.53 1.18
N LEU A 25 -0.13 5.91 1.44
CA LEU A 25 -0.83 5.08 0.44
C LEU A 25 -1.27 5.90 -0.77
N ILE A 26 -1.74 7.14 -0.57
CA ILE A 26 -2.07 8.06 -1.68
C ILE A 26 -0.81 8.41 -2.48
N ASN A 27 0.30 8.69 -1.82
CA ASN A 27 1.55 9.04 -2.50
C ASN A 27 2.13 7.86 -3.30
N CYS A 28 2.00 6.62 -2.79
CA CYS A 28 2.52 5.42 -3.46
C CYS A 28 1.61 4.90 -4.55
N TYR A 29 0.30 4.96 -4.37
CA TYR A 29 -0.68 4.25 -5.20
C TYR A 29 -1.71 5.16 -5.87
N GLY A 30 -1.64 6.48 -5.64
CA GLY A 30 -2.62 7.44 -6.16
C GLY A 30 -3.90 7.51 -5.32
N VAL A 31 -4.77 8.49 -5.63
CA VAL A 31 -6.00 8.75 -4.88
C VAL A 31 -7.02 7.61 -5.02
N GLY A 32 -6.97 6.89 -6.14
CA GLY A 32 -7.89 5.80 -6.49
C GLY A 32 -7.54 4.43 -5.88
N TYR A 33 -6.52 4.33 -5.01
CA TYR A 33 -6.02 3.05 -4.47
C TYR A 33 -7.08 2.18 -3.79
N ALA A 34 -8.11 2.77 -3.23
CA ALA A 34 -9.27 2.08 -2.67
C ALA A 34 -10.53 2.94 -2.83
N GLY A 35 -11.67 2.29 -3.08
CA GLY A 35 -12.98 2.95 -3.10
C GLY A 35 -13.41 3.42 -1.71
N HIS A 36 -14.44 4.28 -1.64
CA HIS A 36 -15.03 4.66 -0.36
C HIS A 36 -16.05 3.61 0.14
N PRO A 37 -16.07 3.33 1.44
CA PRO A 37 -15.13 3.77 2.49
C PRO A 37 -13.77 3.05 2.35
N ARG A 38 -12.69 3.83 2.29
CA ARG A 38 -11.36 3.35 1.88
C ARG A 38 -10.83 2.18 2.70
N MET A 39 -10.93 2.26 4.03
CA MET A 39 -10.37 1.21 4.89
C MET A 39 -11.11 -0.11 4.71
N GLU A 40 -12.44 -0.09 4.68
CA GLU A 40 -13.26 -1.30 4.51
C GLU A 40 -13.01 -1.95 3.16
N LYS A 41 -12.94 -1.14 2.09
CA LYS A 41 -12.63 -1.64 0.74
C LYS A 41 -11.21 -2.22 0.65
N LEU A 42 -10.24 -1.60 1.31
CA LEU A 42 -8.87 -2.09 1.34
C LEU A 42 -8.77 -3.43 2.10
N LEU A 43 -9.50 -3.59 3.19
CA LEU A 43 -9.62 -4.84 3.93
C LEU A 43 -10.21 -5.95 3.06
N GLU A 44 -11.32 -5.64 2.36
CA GLU A 44 -12.01 -6.56 1.46
C GLU A 44 -11.09 -7.03 0.32
N GLN A 45 -10.42 -6.10 -0.37
CA GLN A 45 -9.50 -6.39 -1.48
C GLN A 45 -8.31 -7.27 -1.06
N ASN A 46 -7.89 -7.13 0.18
CA ASN A 46 -6.72 -7.85 0.70
C ASN A 46 -7.07 -9.09 1.53
N ASP A 47 -8.33 -9.48 1.59
CA ASP A 47 -8.83 -10.62 2.39
C ASP A 47 -8.40 -10.51 3.87
N ILE A 48 -8.34 -9.29 4.40
CA ILE A 48 -7.97 -9.04 5.79
C ILE A 48 -9.21 -9.18 6.67
N LYS A 49 -9.30 -10.27 7.42
CA LYS A 49 -10.36 -10.49 8.40
C LYS A 49 -10.17 -9.56 9.58
N ALA A 50 -11.06 -8.60 9.73
CA ALA A 50 -11.02 -7.63 10.83
C ALA A 50 -12.20 -7.86 11.80
N LYS A 51 -12.19 -9.02 12.47
CA LYS A 51 -13.14 -9.26 13.56
C LYS A 51 -12.99 -8.16 14.62
N ASP A 52 -14.09 -7.68 15.14
CA ASP A 52 -14.16 -6.58 16.11
C ASP A 52 -13.75 -5.19 15.58
N TYR A 53 -13.49 -5.06 14.28
CA TYR A 53 -13.32 -3.75 13.65
C TYR A 53 -14.67 -3.02 13.57
N LEU A 54 -14.72 -1.82 14.09
CA LEU A 54 -15.89 -0.94 14.01
C LEU A 54 -15.58 0.24 13.08
N ASN A 55 -16.52 0.56 12.21
CA ASN A 55 -16.45 1.82 11.46
C ASN A 55 -16.84 3.01 12.34
N GLY A 56 -16.66 4.23 11.82
CA GLY A 56 -16.90 5.44 12.61
C GLY A 56 -18.31 5.56 13.19
N SER A 57 -19.34 5.16 12.45
CA SER A 57 -20.74 5.19 12.93
C SER A 57 -20.98 4.15 14.03
N GLN A 58 -20.42 2.97 13.89
CA GLN A 58 -20.49 1.91 14.90
C GLN A 58 -19.74 2.28 16.18
N GLU A 59 -18.59 2.96 16.06
CA GLU A 59 -17.86 3.48 17.23
C GLU A 59 -18.64 4.56 17.96
N ALA A 60 -19.26 5.47 17.22
CA ALA A 60 -20.13 6.50 17.81
C ALA A 60 -21.31 5.88 18.57
N ALA A 61 -21.95 4.87 17.99
CA ALA A 61 -23.04 4.13 18.63
C ALA A 61 -22.56 3.38 19.88
N ALA A 62 -21.42 2.68 19.79
CA ALA A 62 -20.83 1.97 20.93
C ALA A 62 -20.43 2.93 22.07
N PHE A 63 -19.95 4.14 21.73
CA PHE A 63 -19.68 5.17 22.74
C PHE A 63 -20.93 5.66 23.42
N ALA A 64 -21.99 5.95 22.66
CA ALA A 64 -23.29 6.38 23.20
C ALA A 64 -23.89 5.31 24.14
N ASN A 65 -23.73 4.03 23.79
CA ASN A 65 -24.18 2.89 24.58
C ASN A 65 -23.23 2.51 25.73
N LYS A 66 -22.12 3.25 25.94
CA LYS A 66 -21.11 2.97 26.96
C LYS A 66 -20.43 1.60 26.82
N GLU A 67 -20.38 1.04 25.60
CA GLU A 67 -19.74 -0.24 25.28
C GLU A 67 -18.20 -0.07 25.15
N TYR A 68 -17.54 0.40 26.22
CA TYR A 68 -16.12 0.77 26.18
C TYR A 68 -15.18 -0.38 25.88
N VAL A 69 -15.52 -1.60 26.28
CA VAL A 69 -14.74 -2.80 25.95
C VAL A 69 -14.73 -3.02 24.46
N LYS A 70 -15.86 -2.88 23.80
CA LYS A 70 -16.00 -3.01 22.34
C LYS A 70 -15.20 -1.95 21.59
N LEU A 71 -15.23 -0.71 22.08
CA LEU A 71 -14.39 0.37 21.55
C LEU A 71 -12.89 0.08 21.70
N HIS A 72 -12.48 -0.44 22.85
CA HIS A 72 -11.08 -0.80 23.09
C HIS A 72 -10.63 -1.91 22.14
N MET A 73 -11.44 -2.96 21.98
CA MET A 73 -11.16 -4.05 21.04
C MET A 73 -11.09 -3.55 19.59
N SER A 74 -11.98 -2.63 19.18
CA SER A 74 -11.92 -2.00 17.87
C SER A 74 -10.62 -1.22 17.66
N THR A 75 -10.17 -0.46 18.66
CA THR A 75 -8.93 0.30 18.59
C THR A 75 -7.71 -0.62 18.42
N LEU A 76 -7.62 -1.69 19.22
CA LEU A 76 -6.56 -2.68 19.07
C LEU A 76 -6.57 -3.33 17.68
N ARG A 77 -7.77 -3.68 17.19
CA ARG A 77 -7.91 -4.28 15.87
C ARG A 77 -7.48 -3.31 14.76
N LYS A 78 -7.77 -2.01 14.89
CA LYS A 78 -7.31 -1.00 13.93
C LYS A 78 -5.78 -0.91 13.88
N VAL A 79 -5.10 -1.01 15.01
CA VAL A 79 -3.63 -1.03 15.06
C VAL A 79 -3.08 -2.25 14.30
N ASP A 80 -3.64 -3.44 14.53
CA ASP A 80 -3.25 -4.66 13.82
C ASP A 80 -3.48 -4.54 12.31
N VAL A 81 -4.62 -3.98 11.91
CA VAL A 81 -4.97 -3.75 10.51
C VAL A 81 -3.97 -2.79 9.86
N PHE A 82 -3.64 -1.67 10.50
CA PHE A 82 -2.67 -0.70 9.98
C PHE A 82 -1.29 -1.31 9.83
N SER A 83 -0.84 -2.10 10.81
CA SER A 83 0.42 -2.83 10.74
C SER A 83 0.45 -3.82 9.57
N ASN A 84 -0.65 -4.58 9.37
CA ASN A 84 -0.77 -5.53 8.26
C ASN A 84 -0.73 -4.83 6.89
N ILE A 85 -1.49 -3.73 6.73
CA ILE A 85 -1.50 -2.94 5.50
C ILE A 85 -0.11 -2.37 5.21
N LEU A 86 0.55 -1.81 6.22
CA LEU A 86 1.90 -1.25 6.08
C LEU A 86 2.91 -2.32 5.66
N ASN A 87 2.89 -3.49 6.32
CA ASN A 87 3.77 -4.60 5.96
C ASN A 87 3.53 -5.09 4.53
N ARG A 88 2.28 -5.18 4.09
CA ARG A 88 1.95 -5.55 2.71
C ARG A 88 2.41 -4.49 1.71
N ALA A 89 2.30 -3.21 2.05
CA ALA A 89 2.78 -2.12 1.20
C ALA A 89 4.31 -2.16 1.06
N ILE A 90 5.05 -2.35 2.15
CA ILE A 90 6.51 -2.47 2.15
C ILE A 90 6.97 -3.67 1.31
N ASN A 91 6.26 -4.79 1.39
CA ASN A 91 6.58 -6.02 0.65
C ASN A 91 5.99 -6.07 -0.76
N ASN A 92 5.38 -4.98 -1.25
CA ASN A 92 4.71 -4.89 -2.56
C ASN A 92 3.64 -5.98 -2.78
N THR A 93 2.99 -6.43 -1.72
CA THR A 93 1.93 -7.46 -1.76
C THR A 93 0.54 -6.88 -1.49
N LEU A 94 0.43 -5.57 -1.30
CA LEU A 94 -0.84 -4.89 -1.07
C LEU A 94 -1.64 -4.83 -2.37
N LYS A 95 -2.82 -5.42 -2.37
CA LYS A 95 -3.77 -5.34 -3.49
C LYS A 95 -4.48 -3.99 -3.44
N VAL A 96 -4.34 -3.19 -4.48
CA VAL A 96 -4.95 -1.86 -4.62
C VAL A 96 -5.68 -1.74 -5.95
N ASN A 97 -6.63 -0.81 -6.03
CA ASN A 97 -7.46 -0.59 -7.23
C ASN A 97 -6.90 0.50 -8.15
N SER A 98 -5.61 0.84 -7.98
CA SER A 98 -4.96 1.88 -8.77
C SER A 98 -4.62 1.39 -10.17
N LYS A 99 -4.79 2.26 -11.15
CA LYS A 99 -4.27 2.02 -12.50
C LYS A 99 -2.76 2.16 -12.50
N TRP A 100 -2.08 1.42 -13.38
CA TRP A 100 -0.62 1.51 -13.52
C TRP A 100 -0.15 2.96 -13.79
N THR A 101 -0.97 3.75 -14.50
CA THR A 101 -0.71 5.17 -14.79
C THR A 101 -0.71 6.07 -13.56
N GLU A 102 -1.45 5.69 -12.51
CA GLU A 102 -1.49 6.42 -11.23
C GLU A 102 -0.26 6.09 -10.36
N ILE A 103 0.26 4.86 -10.49
CA ILE A 103 1.41 4.36 -9.72
C ILE A 103 2.72 4.86 -10.35
N TYR A 104 2.87 4.73 -11.68
CA TYR A 104 4.12 5.01 -12.39
C TYR A 104 4.12 6.35 -13.13
N GLY A 105 2.94 6.99 -13.28
CA GLY A 105 2.76 8.22 -14.05
C GLY A 105 2.78 7.99 -15.57
N ILE A 106 2.28 8.98 -16.31
CA ILE A 106 2.31 8.98 -17.77
C ILE A 106 3.60 9.69 -18.22
N SER A 107 4.73 9.03 -18.06
CA SER A 107 6.03 9.53 -18.49
C SER A 107 6.90 8.38 -19.00
N ILE A 108 7.93 8.70 -19.81
CA ILE A 108 8.90 7.68 -20.26
C ILE A 108 9.54 6.99 -19.07
N GLN A 109 9.84 7.73 -18.01
CA GLN A 109 10.39 7.20 -16.77
C GLN A 109 9.41 6.25 -16.06
N GLY A 110 8.11 6.58 -16.04
CA GLY A 110 7.07 5.73 -15.49
C GLY A 110 6.93 4.41 -16.25
N ILE A 111 6.99 4.45 -17.59
CA ILE A 111 6.97 3.25 -18.44
C ILE A 111 8.21 2.38 -18.17
N LEU A 112 9.40 2.99 -18.08
CA LEU A 112 10.63 2.26 -17.78
C LEU A 112 10.59 1.59 -16.39
N ASN A 113 10.06 2.28 -15.38
CA ASN A 113 9.91 1.70 -14.05
C ASN A 113 8.91 0.54 -14.05
N TYR A 114 7.77 0.68 -14.73
CA TYR A 114 6.81 -0.41 -14.91
C TYR A 114 7.45 -1.63 -15.60
N CYS A 115 8.24 -1.41 -16.65
CA CYS A 115 8.96 -2.49 -17.34
C CYS A 115 9.97 -3.18 -16.43
N LYS A 116 10.64 -2.46 -15.53
CA LYS A 116 11.55 -3.03 -14.54
C LYS A 116 10.86 -3.88 -13.49
N ASP A 117 9.70 -3.43 -13.03
CA ASP A 117 8.95 -4.12 -11.96
C ASP A 117 8.18 -5.34 -12.45
N THR A 118 8.03 -5.47 -13.79
CA THR A 118 7.24 -6.53 -14.41
C THR A 118 8.15 -7.62 -14.99
N TRP A 119 8.37 -8.71 -14.26
CA TRP A 119 9.33 -9.76 -14.58
C TRP A 119 9.16 -10.40 -15.98
N TRP A 120 7.93 -10.61 -16.45
CA TRP A 120 7.68 -11.20 -17.76
C TRP A 120 8.07 -10.28 -18.93
N ILE A 121 7.98 -8.94 -18.74
CA ILE A 121 8.45 -7.96 -19.72
C ILE A 121 9.99 -8.03 -19.83
N GLN A 122 10.68 -8.27 -18.73
CA GLN A 122 12.14 -8.45 -18.75
C GLN A 122 12.53 -9.70 -19.54
N ILE A 123 11.80 -10.80 -19.41
CA ILE A 123 12.02 -12.01 -20.19
C ILE A 123 11.76 -11.74 -21.67
N LEU A 124 10.65 -11.09 -22.01
CA LEU A 124 10.32 -10.73 -23.40
C LEU A 124 11.43 -9.86 -24.01
N TRP A 125 11.92 -8.86 -23.29
CA TRP A 125 12.98 -7.98 -23.75
C TRP A 125 14.29 -8.74 -23.99
N THR A 126 14.61 -9.69 -23.13
CA THR A 126 15.80 -10.56 -23.30
C THR A 126 15.69 -11.41 -24.56
N LEU A 127 14.52 -12.00 -24.81
CA LEU A 127 14.28 -12.79 -26.02
C LEU A 127 14.39 -11.94 -27.31
N VAL A 128 13.80 -10.74 -27.29
CA VAL A 128 13.89 -9.80 -28.42
C VAL A 128 15.34 -9.38 -28.69
N SER A 129 16.09 -9.05 -27.66
CA SER A 129 17.52 -8.68 -27.81
C SER A 129 18.37 -9.82 -28.35
N MET A 130 18.06 -11.07 -27.97
CA MET A 130 18.75 -12.26 -28.49
C MET A 130 18.50 -12.45 -29.99
N VAL A 131 17.25 -12.29 -30.42
CA VAL A 131 16.89 -12.40 -31.86
C VAL A 131 17.57 -11.30 -32.67
N ILE A 132 17.54 -10.05 -32.19
CA ILE A 132 18.22 -8.93 -32.86
C ILE A 132 19.73 -9.18 -32.94
N GLY A 133 20.35 -9.66 -31.89
CA GLY A 133 21.77 -10.01 -31.88
C GLY A 133 22.12 -11.09 -32.90
N ALA A 134 21.28 -12.13 -33.02
CA ALA A 134 21.47 -13.20 -34.00
C ALA A 134 21.38 -12.66 -35.46
N VAL A 135 20.38 -11.83 -35.75
CA VAL A 135 20.22 -11.23 -37.09
C VAL A 135 21.38 -10.32 -37.46
N ILE A 136 21.82 -9.48 -36.53
CA ILE A 136 22.96 -8.60 -36.76
C ILE A 136 24.23 -9.42 -36.96
N GLY A 137 24.45 -10.48 -36.17
CA GLY A 137 25.61 -11.39 -36.32
C GLY A 137 25.64 -12.07 -37.69
N GLU A 138 24.50 -12.51 -38.20
CA GLU A 138 24.38 -13.11 -39.53
C GLU A 138 24.66 -12.11 -40.66
N LEU A 139 24.18 -10.86 -40.50
CA LEU A 139 24.43 -9.78 -41.47
C LEU A 139 25.92 -9.43 -41.54
N ILE A 140 26.59 -9.31 -40.41
CA ILE A 140 28.02 -9.01 -40.33
C ILE A 140 28.84 -10.17 -40.93
N GLY A 141 28.48 -11.43 -40.67
CA GLY A 141 29.16 -12.59 -41.23
C GLY A 141 29.01 -12.76 -42.75
N LYS A 142 28.01 -12.07 -43.37
CA LYS A 142 27.87 -12.02 -44.85
C LYS A 142 28.64 -10.87 -45.51
N ILE A 143 29.14 -9.90 -44.73
CA ILE A 143 29.87 -8.72 -45.23
C ILE A 143 31.39 -8.92 -45.13
N ILE A 144 31.81 -9.79 -44.23
CA ILE A 144 33.22 -10.21 -44.10
C ILE A 144 33.43 -11.51 -44.89
#